data_e0e3abc3fbe7ffef8bb2cbd8bec4efed
#
_entry.id   e0e3abc3fbe7ffef8bb2cbd8bec4efed
#
_cell.length_a   1.000
_cell.length_b   1.000
_cell.length_c   1.000
_cell.angle_alpha   90.00
_cell.angle_beta   90.00
_cell.angle_gamma   90.00
#
_symmetry.space_group_name_H-M   'P 1'
#
loop_
_entity.id
_entity.type
_entity.pdbx_description
1 polymer ?
#
loop_
_entity_poly.entity_id
_entity_poly.type
_entity_poly.pdbx_seq_one_letter_code
_entity_poly.pdbx_strand_id
1 'polypeptide(L)'
;MAAVKFEPFVTSRVFDAPRDRVWKSWTEAERLKQWWGPAGFKVHTCTVDLRPGGVFHYGMTAPDGKDIWGKFTYREIKPQERLVSIVSFSDPNGGVTRHPWNANWPLETLSTVTFEAQGAKTKVSVQWIPADSANDLERKTFDDGRDGMKQGWGGTMDQFAAYLAKG
;
A
#
# COMPACT_ATOMS: atom_id res chain seq x y z
N MET A 1 -8.41 -6.95 -32.82
CA MET A 1 -8.80 -6.16 -31.62
C MET A 1 -7.56 -5.79 -30.84
N ALA A 2 -7.35 -4.50 -30.65
CA ALA A 2 -6.20 -4.06 -29.88
C ALA A 2 -6.36 -4.52 -28.42
N ALA A 3 -5.33 -5.12 -27.84
CA ALA A 3 -5.31 -5.42 -26.42
C ALA A 3 -5.49 -4.11 -25.64
N VAL A 4 -6.37 -4.11 -24.65
CA VAL A 4 -6.55 -2.97 -23.76
C VAL A 4 -5.21 -2.77 -23.04
N LYS A 5 -4.52 -1.67 -23.35
CA LYS A 5 -3.30 -1.30 -22.65
C LYS A 5 -3.68 -0.86 -21.26
N PHE A 6 -3.27 -1.64 -20.28
CA PHE A 6 -3.51 -1.35 -18.88
C PHE A 6 -2.36 -0.52 -18.35
N GLU A 7 -2.63 0.73 -18.01
CA GLU A 7 -1.60 1.58 -17.42
C GLU A 7 -1.58 1.39 -15.90
N PRO A 8 -0.38 1.25 -15.29
CA PRO A 8 -0.28 1.22 -13.83
C PRO A 8 -0.82 2.50 -13.21
N PHE A 9 -1.40 2.37 -12.01
CA PHE A 9 -1.62 3.52 -11.16
C PHE A 9 -0.28 3.87 -10.51
N VAL A 10 0.15 5.12 -10.61
CA VAL A 10 1.42 5.57 -10.01
C VAL A 10 1.17 6.85 -9.22
N THR A 11 1.67 6.88 -8.00
CA THR A 11 1.73 8.10 -7.19
C THR A 11 3.09 8.20 -6.54
N SER A 12 3.60 9.43 -6.37
CA SER A 12 4.89 9.64 -5.75
C SER A 12 4.92 10.92 -4.95
N ARG A 13 5.80 10.97 -3.97
CA ARG A 13 6.03 12.17 -3.15
C ARG A 13 7.45 12.16 -2.62
N VAL A 14 8.04 13.35 -2.47
CA VAL A 14 9.34 13.53 -1.83
C VAL A 14 9.11 13.84 -0.37
N PHE A 15 9.77 13.07 0.52
CA PHE A 15 9.69 13.23 1.96
C PHE A 15 11.00 13.79 2.52
N ASP A 16 10.89 14.63 3.53
CA ASP A 16 12.04 15.28 4.17
C ASP A 16 12.64 14.37 5.24
N ALA A 17 13.25 13.28 4.81
CA ALA A 17 13.95 12.33 5.65
C ALA A 17 14.91 11.50 4.81
N PRO A 18 16.02 10.99 5.39
CA PRO A 18 16.97 10.15 4.67
C PRO A 18 16.36 8.78 4.33
N ARG A 19 16.87 8.16 3.29
CA ARG A 19 16.34 6.93 2.72
C ARG A 19 16.27 5.77 3.72
N ASP A 20 17.25 5.63 4.59
CA ASP A 20 17.24 4.55 5.59
C ASP A 20 16.11 4.72 6.60
N ARG A 21 15.83 5.94 7.03
CA ARG A 21 14.72 6.22 7.94
C ARG A 21 13.36 5.97 7.26
N VAL A 22 13.22 6.39 6.01
CA VAL A 22 12.00 6.15 5.23
C VAL A 22 11.80 4.65 5.03
N TRP A 23 12.85 3.92 4.65
CA TRP A 23 12.81 2.47 4.51
C TRP A 23 12.34 1.77 5.78
N LYS A 24 12.94 2.09 6.93
CA LYS A 24 12.57 1.52 8.21
C LYS A 24 11.12 1.82 8.56
N SER A 25 10.67 3.03 8.26
CA SER A 25 9.29 3.45 8.53
C SER A 25 8.27 2.62 7.73
N TRP A 26 8.66 2.08 6.57
CA TRP A 26 7.82 1.27 5.70
C TRP A 26 7.96 -0.23 5.96
N THR A 27 8.91 -0.67 6.76
CA THR A 27 9.22 -2.09 6.94
C THR A 27 9.18 -2.57 8.38
N GLU A 28 9.14 -1.68 9.35
CA GLU A 28 9.05 -2.04 10.77
C GLU A 28 7.63 -1.84 11.27
N ALA A 29 7.04 -2.89 11.87
CA ALA A 29 5.66 -2.88 12.33
C ALA A 29 5.36 -1.74 13.30
N GLU A 30 6.24 -1.48 14.26
CA GLU A 30 6.06 -0.42 15.27
C GLU A 30 6.00 0.98 14.63
N ARG A 31 6.68 1.17 13.51
CA ARG A 31 6.66 2.43 12.78
C ARG A 31 5.43 2.53 11.88
N LEU A 32 5.13 1.49 11.11
CA LEU A 32 3.93 1.41 10.25
C LEU A 32 2.65 1.66 11.06
N LYS A 33 2.57 1.10 12.24
CA LYS A 33 1.42 1.26 13.14
C LYS A 33 1.08 2.73 13.44
N GLN A 34 2.07 3.62 13.37
CA GLN A 34 1.89 5.02 13.73
C GLN A 34 1.36 5.90 12.60
N TRP A 35 1.49 5.45 11.35
CA TRP A 35 1.14 6.32 10.21
C TRP A 35 0.34 5.64 9.11
N TRP A 36 0.26 4.31 9.09
CA TRP A 36 -0.38 3.58 8.01
C TRP A 36 -1.87 3.90 7.93
N GLY A 37 -2.38 4.03 6.68
CA GLY A 37 -3.79 4.27 6.39
C GLY A 37 -4.12 5.75 6.19
N PRO A 38 -5.27 6.01 5.56
CA PRO A 38 -5.75 7.38 5.33
C PRO A 38 -6.09 8.10 6.64
N ALA A 39 -6.21 9.43 6.57
CA ALA A 39 -6.61 10.24 7.72
C ALA A 39 -7.93 9.75 8.32
N GLY A 40 -8.00 9.67 9.64
CA GLY A 40 -9.17 9.19 10.37
C GLY A 40 -9.22 7.69 10.60
N PHE A 41 -8.37 6.92 9.93
CA PHE A 41 -8.22 5.48 10.18
C PHE A 41 -7.19 5.25 11.27
N LYS A 42 -7.44 4.28 12.15
CA LYS A 42 -6.52 3.94 13.25
C LYS A 42 -6.10 2.49 13.15
N VAL A 43 -4.80 2.27 13.07
CA VAL A 43 -4.23 0.91 13.05
C VAL A 43 -4.25 0.34 14.47
N HIS A 44 -4.93 -0.78 14.65
CA HIS A 44 -4.95 -1.51 15.93
C HIS A 44 -4.14 -2.80 15.87
N THR A 45 -3.85 -3.31 14.68
CA THR A 45 -3.07 -4.53 14.48
C THR A 45 -2.10 -4.32 13.34
N CYS A 46 -0.84 -4.65 13.57
CA CYS A 46 0.19 -4.54 12.53
C CYS A 46 1.30 -5.54 12.81
N THR A 47 1.50 -6.48 11.90
CA THR A 47 2.59 -7.45 11.95
C THR A 47 3.34 -7.44 10.63
N VAL A 48 4.66 -7.59 10.70
CA VAL A 48 5.52 -7.62 9.52
C VAL A 48 6.47 -8.81 9.63
N ASP A 49 6.49 -9.63 8.60
CA ASP A 49 7.50 -10.66 8.39
C ASP A 49 8.27 -10.29 7.12
N LEU A 50 9.36 -9.56 7.28
CA LEU A 50 10.08 -8.92 6.18
C LEU A 50 11.02 -9.90 5.47
N ARG A 51 10.43 -10.74 4.63
CA ARG A 51 11.15 -11.70 3.77
C ARG A 51 10.28 -12.05 2.57
N PRO A 52 10.86 -12.52 1.45
CA PRO A 52 10.05 -13.01 0.34
C PRO A 52 9.11 -14.12 0.82
N GLY A 53 7.83 -14.00 0.50
CA GLY A 53 6.77 -14.87 1.01
C GLY A 53 6.22 -14.49 2.38
N GLY A 54 6.90 -13.60 3.11
CA GLY A 54 6.38 -13.05 4.37
C GLY A 54 5.28 -12.03 4.13
N VAL A 55 4.58 -11.66 5.19
CA VAL A 55 3.38 -10.82 5.09
C VAL A 55 3.45 -9.61 6.02
N PHE A 56 3.09 -8.45 5.48
CA PHE A 56 2.68 -7.29 6.26
C PHE A 56 1.15 -7.37 6.37
N HIS A 57 0.66 -7.64 7.57
CA HIS A 57 -0.77 -7.77 7.84
C HIS A 57 -1.21 -6.67 8.80
N TYR A 58 -2.30 -5.99 8.47
CA TYR A 58 -2.79 -4.90 9.29
C TYR A 58 -4.30 -4.94 9.42
N GLY A 59 -4.77 -4.46 10.57
CA GLY A 59 -6.17 -4.14 10.81
C GLY A 59 -6.29 -2.71 11.30
N MET A 60 -7.25 -2.00 10.77
CA MET A 60 -7.50 -0.61 11.15
C MET A 60 -8.99 -0.35 11.31
N THR A 61 -9.31 0.62 12.15
CA THR A 61 -10.69 1.04 12.37
C THR A 61 -10.95 2.30 11.56
N ALA A 62 -11.98 2.26 10.72
CA ALA A 62 -12.42 3.40 9.92
C ALA A 62 -13.14 4.42 10.80
N PRO A 63 -13.32 5.66 10.32
CA PRO A 63 -14.03 6.69 11.09
C PRO A 63 -15.46 6.31 11.51
N ASP A 64 -16.12 5.42 10.76
CA ASP A 64 -17.46 4.91 11.08
C ASP A 64 -17.45 3.75 12.08
N GLY A 65 -16.29 3.35 12.59
CA GLY A 65 -16.11 2.27 13.54
C GLY A 65 -15.95 0.88 12.96
N LYS A 66 -16.00 0.74 11.63
CA LYS A 66 -15.80 -0.56 10.97
C LYS A 66 -14.32 -0.91 10.86
N ASP A 67 -14.01 -2.18 11.08
CA ASP A 67 -12.67 -2.70 10.90
C ASP A 67 -12.42 -3.06 9.45
N ILE A 68 -11.24 -2.69 8.97
CA ILE A 68 -10.75 -3.03 7.64
C ILE A 68 -9.42 -3.74 7.80
N TRP A 69 -9.31 -4.91 7.19
CA TRP A 69 -8.11 -5.72 7.22
C TRP A 69 -7.50 -5.81 5.84
N GLY A 70 -6.18 -5.80 5.77
CA GLY A 70 -5.47 -5.94 4.52
C GLY A 70 -4.11 -6.57 4.73
N LYS A 71 -3.52 -7.02 3.63
CA LYS A 71 -2.18 -7.61 3.67
C LYS A 71 -1.40 -7.34 2.41
N PHE A 72 -0.09 -7.29 2.60
CA PHE A 72 0.91 -7.25 1.53
C PHE A 72 1.76 -8.51 1.68
N THR A 73 1.75 -9.38 0.69
CA THR A 73 2.63 -10.55 0.67
C THR A 73 3.87 -10.18 -0.14
N TYR A 74 5.02 -10.13 0.52
CA TYR A 74 6.26 -9.71 -0.13
C TYR A 74 6.72 -10.72 -1.17
N ARG A 75 7.08 -10.22 -2.34
CA ARG A 75 7.69 -11.01 -3.42
C ARG A 75 9.15 -10.67 -3.61
N GLU A 76 9.49 -9.39 -3.52
CA GLU A 76 10.86 -8.93 -3.65
C GLU A 76 11.13 -7.86 -2.60
N ILE A 77 12.26 -7.98 -1.92
CA ILE A 77 12.73 -6.98 -0.97
C ILE A 77 14.15 -6.62 -1.37
N LYS A 78 14.33 -5.41 -1.90
CA LYS A 78 15.63 -4.86 -2.18
C LYS A 78 15.88 -3.74 -1.18
N PRO A 79 16.70 -3.98 -0.13
CA PRO A 79 16.82 -3.05 0.99
C PRO A 79 17.10 -1.61 0.53
N GLN A 80 16.31 -0.69 1.08
CA GLN A 80 16.38 0.75 0.81
C GLN A 80 16.06 1.16 -0.63
N GLU A 81 15.69 0.23 -1.50
CA GLU A 81 15.42 0.53 -2.91
C GLU A 81 14.01 0.16 -3.35
N ARG A 82 13.54 -1.06 -3.04
CA ARG A 82 12.28 -1.53 -3.62
C ARG A 82 11.61 -2.61 -2.79
N LEU A 83 10.27 -2.52 -2.72
CA LEU A 83 9.40 -3.56 -2.19
C LEU A 83 8.40 -3.93 -3.27
N VAL A 84 8.33 -5.21 -3.63
CA VAL A 84 7.31 -5.74 -4.53
C VAL A 84 6.43 -6.70 -3.74
N SER A 85 5.12 -6.49 -3.78
CA SER A 85 4.16 -7.25 -2.97
C SER A 85 2.88 -7.51 -3.74
N ILE A 86 2.19 -8.60 -3.36
CA ILE A 86 0.79 -8.79 -3.73
C ILE A 86 -0.06 -8.25 -2.59
N VAL A 87 -0.99 -7.35 -2.94
CA VAL A 87 -1.87 -6.66 -2.00
C VAL A 87 -3.27 -7.22 -2.12
N SER A 88 -3.91 -7.46 -1.00
CA SER A 88 -5.33 -7.82 -0.95
C SER A 88 -5.97 -7.30 0.33
N PHE A 89 -7.29 -7.20 0.32
CA PHE A 89 -8.04 -7.15 1.57
C PHE A 89 -7.92 -8.51 2.25
N SER A 90 -8.11 -8.55 3.56
CA SER A 90 -8.00 -9.79 4.31
C SER A 90 -9.05 -9.89 5.40
N ASP A 91 -9.19 -11.09 5.96
CA ASP A 91 -9.88 -11.29 7.22
C ASP A 91 -8.89 -11.09 8.39
N PRO A 92 -9.36 -11.12 9.65
CA PRO A 92 -8.47 -10.95 10.80
C PRO A 92 -7.37 -12.01 10.91
N ASN A 93 -7.53 -13.15 10.26
CA ASN A 93 -6.56 -14.25 10.29
C ASN A 93 -5.59 -14.20 9.10
N GLY A 94 -5.69 -13.19 8.23
CA GLY A 94 -4.82 -13.04 7.07
C GLY A 94 -5.28 -13.77 5.81
N GLY A 95 -6.50 -14.30 5.79
CA GLY A 95 -7.09 -14.89 4.58
C GLY A 95 -7.45 -13.82 3.56
N VAL A 96 -7.29 -14.12 2.27
CA VAL A 96 -7.63 -13.17 1.19
C VAL A 96 -9.13 -13.00 1.09
N THR A 97 -9.60 -11.75 1.08
CA THR A 97 -11.03 -11.43 0.93
C THR A 97 -11.23 -10.39 -0.18
N ARG A 98 -12.48 -10.24 -0.60
CA ARG A 98 -12.86 -9.18 -1.54
C ARG A 98 -12.90 -7.82 -0.85
N HIS A 99 -12.81 -6.75 -1.64
CA HIS A 99 -13.02 -5.38 -1.18
C HIS A 99 -14.39 -5.29 -0.47
N PRO A 100 -14.45 -4.74 0.76
CA PRO A 100 -15.67 -4.77 1.56
C PRO A 100 -16.85 -4.01 0.95
N TRP A 101 -16.60 -3.05 0.06
CA TRP A 101 -17.65 -2.24 -0.56
C TRP A 101 -17.73 -2.39 -2.08
N ASN A 102 -16.83 -3.17 -2.70
CA ASN A 102 -16.80 -3.32 -4.15
C ASN A 102 -16.32 -4.72 -4.54
N ALA A 103 -17.26 -5.61 -4.74
CA ALA A 103 -16.95 -7.01 -5.10
C ALA A 103 -16.22 -7.16 -6.44
N ASN A 104 -16.26 -6.13 -7.29
CA ASN A 104 -15.60 -6.15 -8.60
C ASN A 104 -14.18 -5.57 -8.57
N TRP A 105 -13.73 -5.10 -7.41
CA TRP A 105 -12.35 -4.71 -7.23
C TRP A 105 -11.44 -5.93 -7.39
N PRO A 106 -10.27 -5.82 -8.05
CA PRO A 106 -9.38 -6.97 -8.19
C PRO A 106 -9.09 -7.63 -6.84
N LEU A 107 -9.19 -8.95 -6.81
CA LEU A 107 -8.91 -9.69 -5.58
C LEU A 107 -7.49 -9.44 -5.11
N GLU A 108 -6.55 -9.38 -6.05
CA GLU A 108 -5.15 -9.13 -5.77
C GLU A 108 -4.60 -8.05 -6.70
N THR A 109 -3.70 -7.23 -6.14
CA THR A 109 -3.03 -6.13 -6.83
C THR A 109 -1.53 -6.27 -6.65
N LEU A 110 -0.77 -6.09 -7.71
CA LEU A 110 0.69 -6.06 -7.63
C LEU A 110 1.14 -4.65 -7.27
N SER A 111 1.85 -4.52 -6.15
CA SER A 111 2.37 -3.26 -5.63
C SER A 111 3.88 -3.22 -5.77
N THR A 112 4.39 -2.13 -6.34
CA THR A 112 5.83 -1.85 -6.37
C THR A 112 6.06 -0.51 -5.71
N VAL A 113 6.80 -0.51 -4.60
CA VAL A 113 7.18 0.71 -3.89
C VAL A 113 8.67 0.90 -4.07
N THR A 114 9.08 2.08 -4.55
CA THR A 114 10.50 2.39 -4.75
C THR A 114 10.89 3.58 -3.86
N PHE A 115 12.14 3.54 -3.41
CA PHE A 115 12.73 4.54 -2.52
C PHE A 115 13.97 5.10 -3.21
N GLU A 116 13.92 6.38 -3.56
CA GLU A 116 15.01 7.03 -4.29
C GLU A 116 15.58 8.17 -3.47
N ALA A 117 16.87 8.10 -3.17
CA ALA A 117 17.53 9.17 -2.44
C ALA A 117 17.63 10.44 -3.31
N GLN A 118 17.25 11.57 -2.75
CA GLN A 118 17.38 12.88 -3.37
C GLN A 118 18.08 13.83 -2.37
N GLY A 119 19.40 13.69 -2.27
CA GLY A 119 20.17 14.35 -1.24
C GLY A 119 19.75 13.85 0.14
N ALA A 120 19.35 14.76 1.04
CA ALA A 120 18.89 14.42 2.38
C ALA A 120 17.41 14.00 2.39
N LYS A 121 16.73 14.03 1.24
CA LYS A 121 15.32 13.68 1.09
C LYS A 121 15.17 12.35 0.37
N THR A 122 13.94 11.82 0.37
CA THR A 122 13.64 10.53 -0.28
C THR A 122 12.36 10.65 -1.09
N LYS A 123 12.43 10.26 -2.36
CA LYS A 123 11.25 10.11 -3.20
C LYS A 123 10.71 8.71 -3.04
N VAL A 124 9.46 8.60 -2.62
CA VAL A 124 8.74 7.32 -2.56
C VAL A 124 7.73 7.30 -3.69
N SER A 125 7.80 6.24 -4.49
CA SER A 125 6.85 6.02 -5.59
C SER A 125 6.11 4.72 -5.34
N VAL A 126 4.78 4.74 -5.49
CA VAL A 126 3.92 3.57 -5.38
C VAL A 126 3.30 3.30 -6.73
N GLN A 127 3.48 2.09 -7.23
CA GLN A 127 2.89 1.65 -8.49
C GLN A 127 1.99 0.45 -8.22
N TRP A 128 0.74 0.52 -8.65
CA TRP A 128 -0.23 -0.55 -8.51
C TRP A 128 -0.76 -0.95 -9.88
N ILE A 129 -0.91 -2.27 -10.08
CA ILE A 129 -1.53 -2.85 -11.26
C ILE A 129 -2.31 -4.09 -10.80
N PRO A 130 -3.50 -4.37 -11.35
CA PRO A 130 -4.19 -5.63 -11.03
C PRO A 130 -3.29 -6.83 -11.30
N ALA A 131 -3.35 -7.84 -10.44
CA ALA A 131 -2.58 -9.07 -10.65
C ALA A 131 -3.06 -9.79 -11.93
N ASP A 132 -2.23 -10.68 -12.44
CA ASP A 132 -2.53 -11.42 -13.68
C ASP A 132 -3.84 -12.20 -13.60
N SER A 133 -4.26 -12.61 -12.41
CA SER A 133 -5.52 -13.32 -12.18
C SER A 133 -6.77 -12.45 -12.37
N ALA A 134 -6.63 -11.12 -12.48
CA ALA A 134 -7.77 -10.22 -12.61
C ALA A 134 -8.49 -10.44 -13.97
N ASN A 135 -9.83 -10.45 -13.93
CA ASN A 135 -10.64 -10.49 -15.14
C ASN A 135 -10.85 -9.07 -15.71
N ASP A 136 -11.50 -8.97 -16.86
CA ASP A 136 -11.70 -7.69 -17.55
C ASP A 136 -12.55 -6.71 -16.72
N LEU A 137 -13.57 -7.19 -16.02
CA LEU A 137 -14.40 -6.36 -15.16
C LEU A 137 -13.61 -5.81 -13.97
N GLU A 138 -12.78 -6.64 -13.37
CA GLU A 138 -11.90 -6.21 -12.28
C GLU A 138 -10.89 -5.17 -12.74
N ARG A 139 -10.33 -5.33 -13.92
CA ARG A 139 -9.40 -4.36 -14.52
C ARG A 139 -10.08 -3.02 -14.80
N LYS A 140 -11.30 -3.08 -15.35
CA LYS A 140 -12.09 -1.88 -15.58
C LYS A 140 -12.45 -1.16 -14.28
N THR A 141 -12.83 -1.91 -13.26
CA THR A 141 -13.15 -1.36 -11.94
C THR A 141 -11.95 -0.66 -11.32
N PHE A 142 -10.77 -1.26 -11.47
CA PHE A 142 -9.51 -0.65 -11.02
C PHE A 142 -9.25 0.67 -11.76
N ASP A 143 -9.41 0.66 -13.08
CA ASP A 143 -9.18 1.84 -13.90
C ASP A 143 -10.16 2.98 -13.54
N ASP A 144 -11.43 2.65 -13.33
CA ASP A 144 -12.45 3.61 -12.91
C ASP A 144 -12.17 4.16 -11.50
N GLY A 145 -11.43 3.43 -10.68
CA GLY A 145 -11.10 3.79 -9.30
C GLY A 145 -9.82 4.60 -9.10
N ARG A 146 -9.20 5.09 -10.17
CA ARG A 146 -7.91 5.81 -10.07
C ARG A 146 -7.98 7.04 -9.16
N ASP A 147 -9.04 7.83 -9.26
CA ASP A 147 -9.21 9.02 -8.42
C ASP A 147 -9.34 8.65 -6.95
N GLY A 148 -10.06 7.57 -6.65
CA GLY A 148 -10.19 7.04 -5.29
C GLY A 148 -8.86 6.57 -4.72
N MET A 149 -8.06 5.86 -5.54
CA MET A 149 -6.71 5.44 -5.13
C MET A 149 -5.81 6.64 -4.88
N LYS A 150 -5.87 7.65 -5.73
CA LYS A 150 -5.08 8.87 -5.57
C LYS A 150 -5.43 9.58 -4.27
N GLN A 151 -6.71 9.66 -3.93
CA GLN A 151 -7.15 10.26 -2.67
C GLN A 151 -6.71 9.43 -1.47
N GLY A 152 -6.87 8.12 -1.52
CA GLY A 152 -6.47 7.21 -0.44
C GLY A 152 -4.97 7.26 -0.19
N TRP A 153 -4.18 7.15 -1.24
CA TRP A 153 -2.73 7.25 -1.12
C TRP A 153 -2.27 8.65 -0.70
N GLY A 154 -2.94 9.70 -1.20
CA GLY A 154 -2.67 11.07 -0.78
C GLY A 154 -2.84 11.25 0.72
N GLY A 155 -3.93 10.74 1.27
CA GLY A 155 -4.18 10.75 2.72
C GLY A 155 -3.13 9.96 3.51
N THR A 156 -2.77 8.78 3.03
CA THR A 156 -1.73 7.95 3.64
C THR A 156 -0.36 8.64 3.60
N MET A 157 -0.01 9.26 2.48
CA MET A 157 1.24 10.01 2.34
C MET A 157 1.26 11.24 3.27
N ASP A 158 0.12 11.91 3.45
CA ASP A 158 0.00 13.02 4.40
C ASP A 158 0.26 12.54 5.83
N GLN A 159 -0.27 11.39 6.22
CA GLN A 159 -0.04 10.78 7.53
C GLN A 159 1.44 10.42 7.71
N PHE A 160 2.06 9.89 6.67
CA PHE A 160 3.49 9.57 6.70
C PHE A 160 4.35 10.83 6.86
N ALA A 161 4.05 11.88 6.11
CA ALA A 161 4.75 13.15 6.22
C ALA A 161 4.63 13.73 7.63
N ALA A 162 3.43 13.69 8.23
CA ALA A 162 3.21 14.14 9.60
C ALA A 162 4.00 13.30 10.62
N TYR A 163 4.06 11.99 10.41
CA TYR A 163 4.85 11.08 11.25
C TYR A 163 6.34 11.44 11.19
N LEU A 164 6.88 11.65 10.00
CA LEU A 164 8.29 12.02 9.82
C LEU A 164 8.62 13.37 10.48
N ALA A 165 7.67 14.32 10.45
CA ALA A 165 7.87 15.63 11.06
C ALA A 165 7.98 15.61 12.58
N LYS A 166 7.49 14.56 13.23
CA LYS A 166 7.59 14.38 14.68
C LYS A 166 9.00 13.94 15.12
N GLY A 167 9.86 13.66 14.19
CA GLY A 167 11.23 13.25 14.49
C GLY A 167 11.37 11.80 14.85
#